data_8cefd2f98d00661e695e5f35cf998fbd
#
_entry.id   8cefd2f98d00661e695e5f35cf998fbd
#
_cell.length_a   1.000
_cell.length_b   1.000
_cell.length_c   1.000
_cell.angle_alpha   90.00
_cell.angle_beta   90.00
_cell.angle_gamma   90.00
#
_symmetry.space_group_name_H-M   'P 1'
#
loop_
_entity.id
_entity.type
_entity.pdbx_description
1 polymer ?
#
loop_
_entity_poly.entity_id
_entity_poly.type
_entity_poly.pdbx_seq_one_letter_code
_entity_poly.pdbx_strand_id
1 'polypeptide(L)'
;MFPCLRVSLTALAGLMLVLVTSCAGGSVGRSLEKSLQADPQLQNQAPSGQAQTPVVSPPSAASTDKDMVMGPVPPADWGHPSSSSTPAPSASPSWLASVPEDLKPYLRDWLALGLEGTSNAAFQPNQSITRGQYAEWLLLANNRFFGDQAAKRLRSAGTDSKPAFQDVSPTHPDYGAIQGLAEAGIIPSALSGNSTAVNFRPDAPLTRETLVLWKVPLDTRSPLPTATVEAVKTGWGFQDAGQIDPFALRAVLADRQAGDFANILRAFGYTTLFQPKKAVTQAEAAAALWRFGSQTEGISAQELLKR
;
A
#
# COMPACT_ATOMS: atom_id res chain seq x y z
N MET A 1 29.65 43.66 46.66
CA MET A 1 29.44 43.17 48.04
C MET A 1 27.95 42.86 48.19
N PHE A 2 27.51 41.65 47.84
CA PHE A 2 26.20 41.10 48.22
C PHE A 2 26.34 39.57 48.31
N PRO A 3 25.87 38.93 49.38
CA PRO A 3 26.18 37.53 49.64
C PRO A 3 25.23 36.57 48.98
N CYS A 4 25.79 35.40 48.63
CA CYS A 4 25.09 34.17 48.20
C CYS A 4 24.12 33.66 49.27
N LEU A 5 22.89 33.36 48.86
CA LEU A 5 21.97 32.55 49.65
C LEU A 5 21.85 31.16 49.03
N ARG A 6 22.51 30.17 49.63
CA ARG A 6 22.35 28.75 49.34
C ARG A 6 21.12 28.27 50.14
N VAL A 7 20.09 27.81 49.43
CA VAL A 7 19.00 27.07 50.05
C VAL A 7 19.20 25.58 49.75
N SER A 8 19.43 24.87 50.87
CA SER A 8 19.55 23.41 50.94
C SER A 8 18.13 22.82 50.95
N LEU A 9 17.81 21.94 50.02
CA LEU A 9 16.54 21.22 50.00
C LEU A 9 16.79 19.77 50.42
N THR A 10 16.52 19.48 51.69
CA THR A 10 16.52 18.13 52.26
C THR A 10 15.19 17.44 52.07
N ALA A 11 15.26 16.24 51.51
CA ALA A 11 14.45 15.02 51.63
C ALA A 11 13.05 15.09 52.26
N LEU A 12 12.07 14.60 51.53
CA LEU A 12 10.94 13.86 52.12
C LEU A 12 10.61 12.64 51.20
N ALA A 13 11.11 11.49 51.64
CA ALA A 13 10.73 10.18 51.11
C ALA A 13 9.41 9.78 51.78
N GLY A 14 8.30 9.82 51.02
CA GLY A 14 7.00 9.30 51.43
C GLY A 14 6.75 7.94 50.78
N LEU A 15 6.95 6.87 51.54
CA LEU A 15 6.65 5.47 51.20
C LEU A 15 5.13 5.28 51.19
N MET A 16 4.50 5.17 49.99
CA MET A 16 3.14 4.67 49.85
C MET A 16 3.17 3.22 49.36
N LEU A 17 3.03 2.32 50.36
CA LEU A 17 2.81 0.89 50.15
C LEU A 17 1.33 0.67 49.79
N VAL A 18 0.97 0.47 48.53
CA VAL A 18 -0.38 0.07 48.13
C VAL A 18 -0.46 -1.44 48.09
N LEU A 19 -1.16 -1.99 49.06
CA LEU A 19 -1.55 -3.40 49.15
C LEU A 19 -2.53 -3.70 48.00
N VAL A 20 -2.09 -4.51 47.03
CA VAL A 20 -2.95 -5.09 46.02
C VAL A 20 -3.63 -6.32 46.63
N THR A 21 -4.83 -6.18 47.13
CA THR A 21 -5.68 -7.31 47.49
C THR A 21 -6.28 -7.89 46.20
N SER A 22 -5.86 -9.12 45.89
CA SER A 22 -6.42 -9.96 44.86
C SER A 22 -7.88 -10.28 45.16
N CYS A 23 -8.82 -9.77 44.33
CA CYS A 23 -10.18 -10.28 44.25
C CYS A 23 -10.28 -11.23 43.03
N ALA A 24 -9.94 -12.49 43.22
CA ALA A 24 -10.32 -13.57 42.36
C ALA A 24 -11.82 -13.87 42.62
N GLY A 25 -12.71 -13.61 41.65
CA GLY A 25 -14.11 -14.00 41.77
C GLY A 25 -15.14 -13.06 41.14
N GLY A 26 -14.79 -12.24 40.16
CA GLY A 26 -15.75 -11.38 39.45
C GLY A 26 -16.37 -12.07 38.22
N SER A 27 -17.66 -11.80 37.95
CA SER A 27 -18.46 -12.32 36.82
C SER A 27 -17.83 -12.10 35.43
N VAL A 28 -16.86 -11.22 35.31
CA VAL A 28 -16.13 -10.90 34.07
C VAL A 28 -15.16 -12.02 33.65
N GLY A 29 -14.55 -12.72 34.60
CA GLY A 29 -13.65 -13.86 34.29
C GLY A 29 -14.33 -15.07 33.66
N ARG A 30 -15.60 -15.31 34.03
CA ARG A 30 -16.39 -16.44 33.48
C ARG A 30 -16.92 -16.18 32.07
N SER A 31 -17.04 -14.93 31.63
CA SER A 31 -17.44 -14.56 30.27
C SER A 31 -16.32 -14.75 29.26
N LEU A 32 -15.06 -14.57 29.66
CA LEU A 32 -13.91 -14.79 28.78
C LEU A 32 -13.64 -16.29 28.53
N GLU A 33 -13.80 -17.14 29.55
CA GLU A 33 -13.60 -18.58 29.42
C GLU A 33 -14.62 -19.23 28.46
N LYS A 34 -15.85 -18.70 28.42
CA LYS A 34 -16.92 -19.20 27.54
C LYS A 34 -16.71 -18.80 26.07
N SER A 35 -15.96 -17.73 25.79
CA SER A 35 -15.63 -17.28 24.43
C SER A 35 -14.43 -18.03 23.82
N LEU A 36 -13.72 -18.81 24.60
CA LEU A 36 -12.54 -19.59 24.16
C LEU A 36 -12.84 -21.08 23.95
N GLN A 37 -14.06 -21.54 24.26
CA GLN A 37 -14.46 -22.91 23.96
C GLN A 37 -14.83 -23.01 22.48
N ALA A 38 -14.11 -23.84 21.75
CA ALA A 38 -14.40 -24.16 20.36
C ALA A 38 -15.79 -24.78 20.21
N ASP A 39 -16.53 -24.32 19.20
CA ASP A 39 -17.87 -24.77 18.88
C ASP A 39 -17.86 -26.28 18.56
N PRO A 40 -18.65 -27.12 19.28
CA PRO A 40 -18.68 -28.57 19.07
C PRO A 40 -19.20 -29.02 17.69
N GLN A 41 -19.78 -28.14 16.90
CA GLN A 41 -20.34 -28.48 15.59
C GLN A 41 -19.30 -28.63 14.47
N LEU A 42 -18.04 -28.21 14.68
CA LEU A 42 -16.97 -28.30 13.66
C LEU A 42 -16.16 -29.62 13.72
N GLN A 43 -16.45 -30.53 14.64
CA GLN A 43 -15.71 -31.78 14.80
C GLN A 43 -16.25 -32.99 14.02
N ASN A 44 -17.39 -32.86 13.31
CA ASN A 44 -18.06 -34.01 12.65
C ASN A 44 -18.18 -33.89 11.13
N GLN A 45 -17.17 -33.37 10.43
CA GLN A 45 -17.10 -33.53 8.97
C GLN A 45 -15.76 -34.12 8.57
N ALA A 46 -15.73 -35.46 8.50
CA ALA A 46 -14.69 -36.21 7.80
C ALA A 46 -14.96 -36.12 6.28
N PRO A 47 -13.93 -35.96 5.45
CA PRO A 47 -14.10 -35.94 4.00
C PRO A 47 -14.12 -37.38 3.47
N SER A 48 -15.27 -37.81 2.98
CA SER A 48 -15.39 -38.97 2.10
C SER A 48 -15.80 -38.50 0.72
N GLY A 49 -14.99 -38.78 -0.29
CA GLY A 49 -15.38 -38.44 -1.66
C GLY A 49 -14.24 -38.60 -2.67
N GLN A 50 -14.24 -39.74 -3.26
CA GLN A 50 -13.38 -40.31 -4.28
C GLN A 50 -13.12 -39.42 -5.47
N ALA A 51 -11.88 -39.46 -5.94
CA ALA A 51 -11.44 -38.98 -7.26
C ALA A 51 -12.12 -39.80 -8.39
N GLN A 52 -12.66 -39.10 -9.37
CA GLN A 52 -12.90 -39.66 -10.72
C GLN A 52 -12.36 -38.66 -11.73
N THR A 53 -11.27 -39.06 -12.39
CA THR A 53 -10.74 -38.46 -13.61
C THR A 53 -11.52 -38.97 -14.82
N PRO A 54 -11.95 -38.13 -15.75
CA PRO A 54 -12.23 -38.58 -17.10
C PRO A 54 -11.01 -38.33 -18.01
N VAL A 55 -10.49 -39.44 -18.51
CA VAL A 55 -9.57 -39.52 -19.65
C VAL A 55 -10.36 -39.15 -20.90
N VAL A 56 -9.86 -38.19 -21.65
CA VAL A 56 -10.29 -37.96 -23.06
C VAL A 56 -9.05 -37.98 -23.93
N SER A 57 -9.01 -39.00 -24.81
CA SER A 57 -8.00 -39.19 -25.84
C SER A 57 -8.26 -38.28 -27.06
N PRO A 58 -7.20 -37.89 -27.82
CA PRO A 58 -7.33 -37.02 -28.97
C PRO A 58 -7.72 -37.82 -30.25
N PRO A 59 -8.43 -37.23 -31.19
CA PRO A 59 -8.60 -37.83 -32.53
C PRO A 59 -7.44 -37.47 -33.44
N SER A 60 -7.07 -38.49 -34.17
CA SER A 60 -6.03 -38.65 -35.18
C SER A 60 -6.23 -37.79 -36.43
N ALA A 61 -5.10 -37.56 -37.10
CA ALA A 61 -4.91 -36.87 -38.34
C ALA A 61 -5.65 -37.47 -39.55
N ALA A 62 -6.00 -36.64 -40.49
CA ALA A 62 -6.12 -37.01 -41.90
C ALA A 62 -5.55 -35.91 -42.79
N SER A 63 -4.51 -36.30 -43.47
CA SER A 63 -3.86 -35.61 -44.57
C SER A 63 -4.77 -35.56 -45.80
N THR A 64 -4.72 -34.46 -46.55
CA THR A 64 -4.95 -34.50 -47.99
C THR A 64 -4.13 -33.42 -48.70
N ASP A 65 -3.14 -33.88 -49.45
CA ASP A 65 -2.45 -33.15 -50.50
C ASP A 65 -3.43 -32.66 -51.55
N LYS A 66 -3.21 -31.47 -52.09
CA LYS A 66 -3.38 -31.16 -53.51
C LYS A 66 -2.60 -29.92 -53.93
N ASP A 67 -1.57 -30.24 -54.69
CA ASP A 67 -1.07 -29.62 -55.92
C ASP A 67 -1.00 -28.09 -56.09
N MET A 68 0.25 -27.74 -56.34
CA MET A 68 0.80 -26.56 -56.99
C MET A 68 0.07 -26.11 -58.26
N VAL A 69 -0.10 -24.78 -58.35
CA VAL A 69 0.00 -24.09 -59.64
C VAL A 69 0.84 -22.84 -59.44
N MET A 70 2.03 -22.84 -60.02
CA MET A 70 2.85 -21.64 -60.20
C MET A 70 2.24 -20.78 -61.33
N GLY A 71 1.87 -19.52 -60.96
CA GLY A 71 1.61 -18.46 -61.91
C GLY A 71 2.72 -17.41 -61.88
N PRO A 72 2.99 -16.69 -62.99
CA PRO A 72 4.18 -15.87 -63.12
C PRO A 72 4.17 -14.60 -62.29
N VAL A 73 5.36 -14.28 -61.75
CA VAL A 73 5.67 -13.08 -60.99
C VAL A 73 5.60 -11.84 -61.90
N PRO A 74 4.86 -10.76 -61.54
CA PRO A 74 5.00 -9.47 -62.21
C PRO A 74 6.21 -8.71 -61.66
N PRO A 75 6.85 -7.86 -62.51
CA PRO A 75 8.08 -7.15 -62.13
C PRO A 75 7.84 -6.05 -61.10
N ALA A 76 8.88 -5.82 -60.29
CA ALA A 76 8.94 -4.82 -59.26
C ALA A 76 8.61 -3.42 -59.81
N ASP A 77 7.61 -2.80 -59.24
CA ASP A 77 7.32 -1.39 -59.44
C ASP A 77 7.98 -0.53 -58.37
N TRP A 78 8.45 0.61 -58.81
CA TRP A 78 9.33 1.51 -58.09
C TRP A 78 8.53 2.49 -57.25
N GLY A 79 8.87 2.56 -55.96
CA GLY A 79 8.89 3.82 -55.22
C GLY A 79 7.53 4.48 -54.89
N HIS A 80 6.90 4.04 -53.81
CA HIS A 80 6.06 4.95 -53.04
C HIS A 80 6.78 5.33 -51.73
N PRO A 81 6.82 6.64 -51.37
CA PRO A 81 7.39 7.06 -50.13
C PRO A 81 6.57 6.47 -48.98
N SER A 82 7.29 5.82 -48.05
CA SER A 82 6.72 5.28 -46.81
C SER A 82 5.91 6.35 -46.13
N SER A 83 4.61 6.16 -46.10
CA SER A 83 3.71 6.91 -45.25
C SER A 83 4.23 6.72 -43.83
N SER A 84 4.73 7.80 -43.23
CA SER A 84 5.00 7.87 -41.81
C SER A 84 3.73 7.44 -41.07
N SER A 85 3.74 6.22 -40.54
CA SER A 85 2.70 5.72 -39.67
C SER A 85 2.71 6.62 -38.43
N THR A 86 1.80 7.57 -38.39
CA THR A 86 1.37 8.19 -37.13
C THR A 86 1.06 7.04 -36.18
N PRO A 87 1.68 6.96 -34.98
CA PRO A 87 1.34 5.90 -34.03
C PRO A 87 -0.15 5.99 -33.76
N ALA A 88 -0.87 4.91 -34.06
CA ALA A 88 -2.27 4.79 -33.70
C ALA A 88 -2.39 5.04 -32.18
N PRO A 89 -3.42 5.75 -31.71
CA PRO A 89 -3.63 5.94 -30.29
C PRO A 89 -3.67 4.56 -29.64
N SER A 90 -2.76 4.31 -28.71
CA SER A 90 -2.64 3.02 -28.02
C SER A 90 -4.01 2.67 -27.47
N ALA A 91 -4.57 1.54 -27.91
CA ALA A 91 -5.88 1.08 -27.47
C ALA A 91 -5.88 1.04 -25.94
N SER A 92 -6.87 1.69 -25.32
CA SER A 92 -7.01 1.69 -23.86
C SER A 92 -7.05 0.24 -23.36
N PRO A 93 -6.32 -0.12 -22.30
CA PRO A 93 -6.31 -1.48 -21.78
C PRO A 93 -7.72 -1.99 -21.50
N SER A 94 -8.02 -3.23 -21.85
CA SER A 94 -9.36 -3.81 -21.69
C SER A 94 -9.90 -3.77 -20.26
N TRP A 95 -9.02 -3.86 -19.27
CA TRP A 95 -9.37 -3.78 -17.85
C TRP A 95 -9.87 -2.39 -17.41
N LEU A 96 -9.59 -1.33 -18.18
CA LEU A 96 -10.04 0.03 -17.83
C LEU A 96 -11.57 0.14 -17.78
N ALA A 97 -12.29 -0.70 -18.52
CA ALA A 97 -13.76 -0.74 -18.47
C ALA A 97 -14.30 -1.19 -17.11
N SER A 98 -13.56 -2.02 -16.36
CA SER A 98 -13.97 -2.54 -15.05
C SER A 98 -13.63 -1.62 -13.86
N VAL A 99 -12.97 -0.48 -14.12
CA VAL A 99 -12.55 0.47 -13.10
C VAL A 99 -13.63 1.54 -12.92
N PRO A 100 -13.92 2.02 -11.68
CA PRO A 100 -14.75 3.19 -11.44
C PRO A 100 -14.30 4.40 -12.25
N GLU A 101 -15.26 5.17 -12.78
CA GLU A 101 -14.98 6.29 -13.69
C GLU A 101 -14.08 7.37 -13.07
N ASP A 102 -14.25 7.63 -11.79
CA ASP A 102 -13.47 8.60 -11.01
C ASP A 102 -11.99 8.21 -10.83
N LEU A 103 -11.66 6.92 -10.90
CA LEU A 103 -10.27 6.44 -10.81
C LEU A 103 -9.55 6.39 -12.17
N LYS A 104 -10.29 6.30 -13.28
CA LYS A 104 -9.70 6.13 -14.63
C LYS A 104 -8.66 7.17 -15.02
N PRO A 105 -8.84 8.48 -14.76
CA PRO A 105 -7.83 9.49 -15.09
C PRO A 105 -6.51 9.23 -14.37
N TYR A 106 -6.56 8.91 -13.07
CA TYR A 106 -5.37 8.63 -12.27
C TYR A 106 -4.60 7.41 -12.78
N LEU A 107 -5.32 6.36 -13.18
CA LEU A 107 -4.70 5.14 -13.67
C LEU A 107 -4.04 5.33 -15.03
N ARG A 108 -4.64 6.11 -15.94
CA ARG A 108 -4.02 6.43 -17.24
C ARG A 108 -2.67 7.12 -17.06
N ASP A 109 -2.64 8.15 -16.22
CA ASP A 109 -1.40 8.89 -15.94
C ASP A 109 -0.37 8.00 -15.22
N TRP A 110 -0.81 7.17 -14.27
CA TRP A 110 0.02 6.21 -13.54
C TRP A 110 0.74 5.23 -14.48
N LEU A 111 -0.02 4.62 -15.39
CA LEU A 111 0.53 3.70 -16.38
C LEU A 111 1.45 4.39 -17.38
N ALA A 112 1.10 5.60 -17.81
CA ALA A 112 1.94 6.39 -18.70
C ALA A 112 3.31 6.74 -18.06
N LEU A 113 3.40 6.77 -16.72
CA LEU A 113 4.66 6.94 -16.00
C LEU A 113 5.43 5.63 -15.81
N GLY A 114 4.85 4.46 -16.11
CA GLY A 114 5.47 3.15 -15.91
C GLY A 114 5.74 2.83 -14.44
N LEU A 115 4.77 3.07 -13.57
CA LEU A 115 4.93 2.98 -12.11
C LEU A 115 4.31 1.70 -11.50
N GLU A 116 3.87 0.76 -12.32
CA GLU A 116 3.29 -0.51 -11.88
C GLU A 116 4.28 -1.48 -11.23
N GLY A 117 5.51 -1.03 -11.00
CA GLY A 117 6.57 -1.81 -10.37
C GLY A 117 7.28 -2.76 -11.32
N THR A 118 8.23 -3.51 -10.77
CA THR A 118 9.02 -4.50 -11.51
C THR A 118 8.41 -5.90 -11.44
N SER A 119 7.32 -6.06 -10.71
CA SER A 119 6.63 -7.33 -10.57
C SER A 119 6.10 -7.79 -11.94
N ASN A 120 6.44 -9.02 -12.35
CA ASN A 120 5.98 -9.62 -13.60
C ASN A 120 4.47 -9.91 -13.63
N ALA A 121 3.74 -9.57 -12.57
CA ALA A 121 2.30 -9.72 -12.51
C ALA A 121 1.62 -8.58 -13.28
N ALA A 122 0.75 -8.93 -14.23
CA ALA A 122 -0.06 -7.96 -14.94
C ALA A 122 -0.88 -7.11 -13.95
N PHE A 123 -0.98 -5.80 -14.20
CA PHE A 123 -1.79 -4.89 -13.41
C PHE A 123 -3.27 -5.32 -13.42
N GLN A 124 -3.82 -5.55 -12.24
CA GLN A 124 -5.20 -5.97 -12.03
C GLN A 124 -5.91 -4.97 -11.11
N PRO A 125 -6.58 -3.95 -11.65
CA PRO A 125 -7.06 -2.79 -10.88
C PRO A 125 -7.95 -3.15 -9.70
N ASN A 126 -8.77 -4.18 -9.82
CA ASN A 126 -9.72 -4.59 -8.79
C ASN A 126 -9.15 -5.61 -7.78
N GLN A 127 -7.92 -6.09 -8.00
CA GLN A 127 -7.25 -6.98 -7.05
C GLN A 127 -6.67 -6.19 -5.88
N SER A 128 -6.70 -6.78 -4.69
CA SER A 128 -6.02 -6.20 -3.53
C SER A 128 -4.51 -6.18 -3.75
N ILE A 129 -3.89 -5.03 -3.49
CA ILE A 129 -2.43 -4.89 -3.48
C ILE A 129 -1.85 -5.44 -2.19
N THR A 130 -0.70 -6.12 -2.26
CA THR A 130 0.01 -6.55 -1.05
C THR A 130 0.80 -5.42 -0.43
N ARG A 131 1.21 -5.59 0.82
CA ARG A 131 2.04 -4.62 1.54
C ARG A 131 3.42 -4.48 0.90
N GLY A 132 4.01 -5.58 0.43
CA GLY A 132 5.29 -5.60 -0.28
C GLY A 132 5.21 -4.84 -1.60
N GLN A 133 4.24 -5.19 -2.45
CA GLN A 133 4.01 -4.49 -3.72
C GLN A 133 3.78 -2.99 -3.53
N TYR A 134 2.99 -2.60 -2.53
CA TYR A 134 2.77 -1.17 -2.28
C TYR A 134 4.04 -0.45 -1.80
N ALA A 135 4.88 -1.10 -0.99
CA ALA A 135 6.17 -0.54 -0.59
C ALA A 135 7.08 -0.30 -1.82
N GLU A 136 7.14 -1.25 -2.77
CA GLU A 136 7.84 -1.08 -4.04
C GLU A 136 7.28 0.11 -4.84
N TRP A 137 5.96 0.14 -5.06
CA TRP A 137 5.31 1.22 -5.80
C TRP A 137 5.53 2.58 -5.16
N LEU A 138 5.45 2.68 -3.84
CA LEU A 138 5.65 3.91 -3.09
C LEU A 138 7.07 4.46 -3.26
N LEU A 139 8.09 3.59 -3.18
CA LEU A 139 9.49 3.96 -3.35
C LEU A 139 9.76 4.40 -4.80
N LEU A 140 9.31 3.61 -5.78
CA LEU A 140 9.47 3.93 -7.20
C LEU A 140 8.78 5.24 -7.57
N ALA A 141 7.52 5.41 -7.17
CA ALA A 141 6.76 6.63 -7.43
C ALA A 141 7.43 7.85 -6.80
N ASN A 142 7.77 7.77 -5.50
CA ASN A 142 8.49 8.87 -4.86
C ASN A 142 9.75 9.27 -5.64
N ASN A 143 10.56 8.31 -6.06
CA ASN A 143 11.80 8.58 -6.76
C ASN A 143 11.57 9.08 -8.20
N ARG A 144 10.48 8.69 -8.83
CA ARG A 144 10.08 9.21 -10.14
C ARG A 144 9.62 10.66 -10.06
N PHE A 145 8.82 11.00 -9.04
CA PHE A 145 8.34 12.36 -8.82
C PHE A 145 9.44 13.35 -8.42
N PHE A 146 10.44 12.87 -7.69
CA PHE A 146 11.53 13.70 -7.16
C PHE A 146 12.89 13.34 -7.77
N GLY A 147 12.91 12.89 -9.04
CA GLY A 147 14.14 12.50 -9.74
C GLY A 147 15.25 13.54 -9.67
N ASP A 148 14.89 14.81 -9.83
CA ASP A 148 15.80 15.97 -9.82
C ASP A 148 16.10 16.52 -8.42
N GLN A 149 15.44 15.97 -7.37
CA GLN A 149 15.54 16.45 -5.99
C GLN A 149 16.15 15.38 -5.08
N ALA A 150 17.48 15.26 -5.11
CA ALA A 150 18.22 14.21 -4.37
C ALA A 150 17.82 14.12 -2.88
N ALA A 151 17.53 15.24 -2.22
CA ALA A 151 17.10 15.30 -0.82
C ALA A 151 15.74 14.67 -0.54
N LYS A 152 14.90 14.51 -1.57
CA LYS A 152 13.55 13.90 -1.46
C LYS A 152 13.52 12.47 -1.95
N ARG A 153 14.60 11.98 -2.56
CA ARG A 153 14.67 10.59 -3.03
C ARG A 153 14.86 9.63 -1.87
N LEU A 154 14.31 8.46 -2.02
CA LEU A 154 14.45 7.36 -1.07
C LEU A 154 15.46 6.35 -1.63
N ARG A 155 16.29 5.80 -0.75
CA ARG A 155 17.25 4.76 -1.11
C ARG A 155 16.56 3.39 -1.00
N SER A 156 16.73 2.57 -2.03
CA SER A 156 16.51 1.13 -1.90
C SER A 156 17.65 0.52 -1.10
N ALA A 157 17.36 -0.32 -0.12
CA ALA A 157 18.40 -0.95 0.69
C ALA A 157 19.10 -2.09 -0.07
N GLY A 158 20.37 -2.28 0.25
CA GLY A 158 21.13 -3.45 -0.22
C GLY A 158 20.83 -4.70 0.61
N THR A 159 21.17 -5.86 0.06
CA THR A 159 21.00 -7.16 0.72
C THR A 159 21.93 -7.39 1.91
N ASP A 160 22.93 -6.54 2.08
CA ASP A 160 23.87 -6.50 3.20
C ASP A 160 23.35 -5.72 4.41
N SER A 161 22.25 -4.99 4.27
CA SER A 161 21.62 -4.28 5.38
C SER A 161 21.04 -5.27 6.41
N LYS A 162 21.17 -4.93 7.70
CA LYS A 162 20.51 -5.70 8.77
C LYS A 162 19.00 -5.59 8.62
N PRO A 163 18.26 -6.70 8.45
CA PRO A 163 16.83 -6.67 8.26
C PRO A 163 16.08 -5.94 9.38
N ALA A 164 15.19 -5.03 9.03
CA ALA A 164 14.30 -4.34 9.96
C ALA A 164 13.18 -5.25 10.48
N PHE A 165 12.83 -6.29 9.70
CA PHE A 165 11.74 -7.21 9.99
C PHE A 165 12.23 -8.66 9.91
N GLN A 166 11.70 -9.52 10.79
CA GLN A 166 12.11 -10.93 10.88
C GLN A 166 11.56 -11.80 9.75
N ASP A 167 10.44 -11.39 9.18
CA ASP A 167 9.70 -12.12 8.15
C ASP A 167 9.99 -11.65 6.73
N VAL A 168 10.96 -10.75 6.54
CA VAL A 168 11.38 -10.26 5.20
C VAL A 168 12.83 -10.64 4.97
N SER A 169 13.04 -11.70 4.20
CA SER A 169 14.38 -12.14 3.80
C SER A 169 15.06 -11.13 2.87
N PRO A 170 16.39 -10.96 2.91
CA PRO A 170 17.14 -10.19 1.91
C PRO A 170 16.95 -10.69 0.46
N THR A 171 16.49 -11.93 0.28
CA THR A 171 16.15 -12.51 -1.03
C THR A 171 14.72 -12.24 -1.48
N HIS A 172 13.88 -11.63 -0.63
CA HIS A 172 12.52 -11.26 -1.01
C HIS A 172 12.55 -10.20 -2.11
N PRO A 173 11.72 -10.29 -3.18
CA PRO A 173 11.74 -9.33 -4.29
C PRO A 173 11.55 -7.88 -3.83
N ASP A 174 10.68 -7.63 -2.86
CA ASP A 174 10.39 -6.30 -2.35
C ASP A 174 11.31 -5.87 -1.19
N TYR A 175 12.33 -6.69 -0.82
CA TYR A 175 13.20 -6.41 0.33
C TYR A 175 13.81 -5.01 0.27
N GLY A 176 14.40 -4.64 -0.87
CA GLY A 176 15.06 -3.36 -1.03
C GLY A 176 14.13 -2.16 -0.75
N ALA A 177 12.89 -2.25 -1.18
CA ALA A 177 11.89 -1.21 -0.96
C ALA A 177 11.40 -1.19 0.50
N ILE A 178 11.05 -2.34 1.04
CA ILE A 178 10.57 -2.47 2.43
C ILE A 178 11.64 -1.97 3.41
N GLN A 179 12.86 -2.47 3.27
CA GLN A 179 14.00 -2.10 4.11
C GLN A 179 14.35 -0.61 3.96
N GLY A 180 14.42 -0.11 2.73
CA GLY A 180 14.72 1.30 2.45
C GLY A 180 13.69 2.26 3.05
N LEU A 181 12.41 1.93 2.97
CA LEU A 181 11.33 2.72 3.59
C LEU A 181 11.36 2.63 5.12
N ALA A 182 11.76 1.50 5.70
CA ALA A 182 11.93 1.34 7.13
C ALA A 182 13.14 2.17 7.64
N GLU A 183 14.27 2.16 6.91
CA GLU A 183 15.45 2.98 7.22
C GLU A 183 15.16 4.48 7.09
N ALA A 184 14.30 4.87 6.15
CA ALA A 184 13.81 6.25 6.03
C ALA A 184 12.76 6.64 7.07
N GLY A 185 12.33 5.72 7.96
CA GLY A 185 11.33 5.97 8.98
C GLY A 185 9.88 6.10 8.46
N ILE A 186 9.64 5.75 7.20
CA ILE A 186 8.31 5.80 6.58
C ILE A 186 7.47 4.60 7.02
N ILE A 187 8.05 3.41 7.03
CA ILE A 187 7.42 2.22 7.59
C ILE A 187 7.83 2.09 9.06
N PRO A 188 6.87 2.06 9.99
CA PRO A 188 7.16 1.86 11.41
C PRO A 188 7.91 0.54 11.65
N SER A 189 9.05 0.60 12.30
CA SER A 189 9.92 -0.54 12.58
C SER A 189 10.74 -0.28 13.84
N ALA A 190 11.52 -1.26 14.28
CA ALA A 190 12.47 -1.07 15.36
C ALA A 190 13.49 0.05 15.06
N LEU A 191 13.80 0.29 13.78
CA LEU A 191 14.70 1.37 13.35
C LEU A 191 14.12 2.76 13.57
N SER A 192 12.78 2.89 13.48
CA SER A 192 12.06 4.16 13.75
C SER A 192 11.55 4.28 15.20
N GLY A 193 12.03 3.42 16.11
CA GLY A 193 11.65 3.45 17.53
C GLY A 193 10.41 2.64 17.88
N ASN A 194 9.79 1.92 16.92
CA ASN A 194 8.69 1.01 17.20
C ASN A 194 9.21 -0.42 17.40
N SER A 195 9.61 -0.72 18.65
CA SER A 195 10.18 -2.03 19.02
C SER A 195 9.20 -3.21 18.91
N THR A 196 7.90 -2.96 18.79
CA THR A 196 6.87 -4.00 18.63
C THR A 196 6.61 -4.40 17.19
N ALA A 197 7.05 -3.60 16.22
CA ALA A 197 6.89 -3.87 14.80
C ALA A 197 7.99 -4.83 14.29
N VAL A 198 7.95 -6.09 14.73
CA VAL A 198 8.95 -7.11 14.38
C VAL A 198 8.66 -7.83 13.07
N ASN A 199 7.41 -7.86 12.61
CA ASN A 199 6.97 -8.49 11.37
C ASN A 199 6.33 -7.47 10.44
N PHE A 200 6.67 -7.57 9.15
CA PHE A 200 6.11 -6.72 8.10
C PHE A 200 4.92 -7.36 7.39
N ARG A 201 4.93 -8.66 7.17
CA ARG A 201 3.93 -9.44 6.41
C ARG A 201 3.80 -8.96 4.96
N PRO A 202 4.83 -9.16 4.11
CA PRO A 202 4.87 -8.60 2.76
C PRO A 202 3.70 -9.04 1.89
N ASP A 203 3.25 -10.29 2.01
CA ASP A 203 2.18 -10.88 1.19
C ASP A 203 0.76 -10.56 1.72
N ALA A 204 0.64 -9.96 2.91
CA ALA A 204 -0.67 -9.59 3.43
C ALA A 204 -1.25 -8.42 2.64
N PRO A 205 -2.60 -8.35 2.48
CA PRO A 205 -3.25 -7.21 1.86
C PRO A 205 -2.92 -5.89 2.57
N LEU A 206 -2.67 -4.85 1.78
CA LEU A 206 -2.54 -3.50 2.30
C LEU A 206 -3.89 -2.99 2.79
N THR A 207 -3.94 -2.37 3.97
CA THR A 207 -5.16 -1.73 4.48
C THR A 207 -5.20 -0.24 4.19
N ARG A 208 -6.40 0.38 4.19
CA ARG A 208 -6.58 1.81 3.95
C ARG A 208 -5.78 2.66 4.93
N GLU A 209 -5.80 2.32 6.22
CA GLU A 209 -5.01 3.05 7.22
C GLU A 209 -3.51 2.92 7.00
N THR A 210 -3.03 1.74 6.57
CA THR A 210 -1.61 1.52 6.29
C THR A 210 -1.17 2.31 5.06
N LEU A 211 -1.98 2.38 4.00
CA LEU A 211 -1.71 3.21 2.83
C LEU A 211 -1.47 4.67 3.24
N VAL A 212 -2.39 5.24 4.02
CA VAL A 212 -2.31 6.64 4.47
C VAL A 212 -1.12 6.85 5.40
N LEU A 213 -0.89 5.91 6.33
CA LEU A 213 0.24 5.96 7.27
C LEU A 213 1.60 6.06 6.56
N TRP A 214 1.80 5.36 5.44
CA TRP A 214 3.08 5.37 4.73
C TRP A 214 3.17 6.50 3.70
N LYS A 215 2.05 6.88 3.08
CA LYS A 215 2.03 7.90 2.01
C LYS A 215 2.17 9.32 2.54
N VAL A 216 1.41 9.67 3.58
CA VAL A 216 1.30 11.05 4.07
C VAL A 216 2.61 11.65 4.58
N PRO A 217 3.50 10.92 5.27
CA PRO A 217 4.83 11.44 5.63
C PRO A 217 5.67 11.88 4.42
N LEU A 218 5.49 11.22 3.27
CA LEU A 218 6.17 11.59 2.02
C LEU A 218 5.56 12.82 1.35
N ASP A 219 4.29 13.11 1.63
CA ASP A 219 3.63 14.32 1.12
C ASP A 219 3.97 15.54 1.97
N THR A 220 3.90 15.38 3.29
CA THR A 220 4.12 16.50 4.22
C THR A 220 5.58 16.84 4.42
N ARG A 221 6.48 15.86 4.33
CA ARG A 221 7.93 16.01 4.63
C ARG A 221 8.21 16.69 5.97
N SER A 222 7.27 16.60 6.89
CA SER A 222 7.34 17.20 8.21
C SER A 222 6.77 16.25 9.26
N PRO A 223 7.08 16.42 10.54
CA PRO A 223 6.49 15.63 11.61
C PRO A 223 4.96 15.69 11.56
N LEU A 224 4.32 14.53 11.64
CA LEU A 224 2.86 14.46 11.68
C LEU A 224 2.32 15.06 12.99
N PRO A 225 1.15 15.74 12.95
CA PRO A 225 0.53 16.33 14.13
C PRO A 225 0.16 15.26 15.15
N THR A 226 -0.04 15.66 16.41
CA THR A 226 -0.79 14.82 17.34
C THR A 226 -2.23 14.73 16.89
N ALA A 227 -2.84 13.55 17.02
CA ALA A 227 -4.21 13.32 16.58
C ALA A 227 -5.00 12.58 17.65
N THR A 228 -6.28 12.92 17.72
CA THR A 228 -7.28 12.23 18.54
C THR A 228 -8.39 11.70 17.62
N VAL A 229 -9.11 10.71 18.09
CA VAL A 229 -10.30 10.18 17.38
C VAL A 229 -11.29 11.31 17.09
N GLU A 230 -11.48 12.21 18.06
CA GLU A 230 -12.42 13.33 17.91
C GLU A 230 -11.98 14.35 16.88
N ALA A 231 -10.66 14.62 16.79
CA ALA A 231 -10.12 15.51 15.76
C ALA A 231 -10.33 14.92 14.34
N VAL A 232 -10.17 13.61 14.18
CA VAL A 232 -10.42 12.92 12.91
C VAL A 232 -11.92 12.92 12.58
N LYS A 233 -12.80 12.64 13.55
CA LYS A 233 -14.25 12.74 13.35
C LYS A 233 -14.68 14.14 12.92
N THR A 234 -14.19 15.17 13.59
CA THR A 234 -14.51 16.56 13.27
C THR A 234 -13.99 16.95 11.88
N GLY A 235 -12.75 16.56 11.55
CA GLY A 235 -12.11 16.94 10.30
C GLY A 235 -12.63 16.20 9.07
N TRP A 236 -12.94 14.91 9.20
CA TRP A 236 -13.35 14.03 8.10
C TRP A 236 -14.83 13.63 8.13
N GLY A 237 -15.48 13.67 9.28
CA GLY A 237 -16.83 13.13 9.45
C GLY A 237 -16.87 11.59 9.60
N PHE A 238 -15.73 10.91 9.79
CA PHE A 238 -15.68 9.45 9.88
C PHE A 238 -16.33 8.92 11.15
N GLN A 239 -17.41 8.12 10.98
CA GLN A 239 -18.13 7.51 12.09
C GLN A 239 -17.32 6.40 12.76
N ASP A 240 -16.44 5.75 12.00
CA ASP A 240 -15.58 4.64 12.42
C ASP A 240 -14.15 5.06 12.81
N ALA A 241 -13.91 6.35 13.04
CA ALA A 241 -12.59 6.88 13.39
C ALA A 241 -11.96 6.19 14.62
N GLY A 242 -12.78 5.68 15.56
CA GLY A 242 -12.30 4.92 16.71
C GLY A 242 -11.68 3.55 16.39
N GLN A 243 -11.84 3.05 15.16
CA GLN A 243 -11.24 1.80 14.68
C GLN A 243 -9.88 2.01 14.00
N ILE A 244 -9.46 3.27 13.78
CA ILE A 244 -8.18 3.62 13.17
C ILE A 244 -7.07 3.34 14.18
N ASP A 245 -5.98 2.72 13.70
CA ASP A 245 -4.78 2.52 14.49
C ASP A 245 -4.23 3.87 15.02
N PRO A 246 -3.82 3.98 16.28
CA PRO A 246 -3.29 5.23 16.86
C PRO A 246 -2.14 5.85 16.07
N PHE A 247 -1.26 5.05 15.44
CA PHE A 247 -0.20 5.57 14.57
C PHE A 247 -0.76 6.16 13.28
N ALA A 248 -1.80 5.52 12.71
CA ALA A 248 -2.43 5.96 11.48
C ALA A 248 -3.32 7.20 11.67
N LEU A 249 -3.90 7.42 12.86
CA LEU A 249 -4.72 8.61 13.17
C LEU A 249 -4.00 9.92 12.81
N ARG A 250 -2.70 10.01 13.11
CA ARG A 250 -1.88 11.20 12.83
C ARG A 250 -1.79 11.47 11.32
N ALA A 251 -1.57 10.43 10.54
CA ALA A 251 -1.50 10.53 9.08
C ALA A 251 -2.88 10.84 8.48
N VAL A 252 -3.95 10.20 8.96
CA VAL A 252 -5.33 10.47 8.52
C VAL A 252 -5.72 11.92 8.81
N LEU A 253 -5.38 12.47 9.98
CA LEU A 253 -5.64 13.87 10.30
C LEU A 253 -4.82 14.81 9.41
N ALA A 254 -3.53 14.51 9.17
CA ALA A 254 -2.67 15.31 8.33
C ALA A 254 -3.11 15.31 6.86
N ASP A 255 -3.61 14.18 6.35
CA ASP A 255 -4.12 14.07 4.97
C ASP A 255 -5.27 15.05 4.70
N ARG A 256 -6.08 15.36 5.71
CA ARG A 256 -7.17 16.35 5.60
C ARG A 256 -6.67 17.75 5.23
N GLN A 257 -5.45 18.10 5.63
CA GLN A 257 -4.85 19.42 5.33
C GLN A 257 -4.53 19.59 3.83
N ALA A 258 -4.46 18.50 3.07
CA ALA A 258 -4.30 18.56 1.62
C ALA A 258 -5.60 18.98 0.89
N GLY A 259 -6.72 19.14 1.59
CA GLY A 259 -8.00 19.58 1.01
C GLY A 259 -8.48 18.61 -0.08
N ASP A 260 -8.80 19.12 -1.26
CA ASP A 260 -9.26 18.33 -2.40
C ASP A 260 -8.16 17.41 -2.99
N PHE A 261 -6.91 17.67 -2.62
CA PHE A 261 -5.77 16.82 -3.00
C PHE A 261 -5.46 15.70 -2.00
N ALA A 262 -6.30 15.50 -0.99
CA ALA A 262 -6.11 14.45 -0.01
C ALA A 262 -6.08 13.06 -0.66
N ASN A 263 -5.16 12.20 -0.19
CA ASN A 263 -5.04 10.83 -0.68
C ASN A 263 -6.31 10.02 -0.46
N ILE A 264 -6.96 10.22 0.69
CA ILE A 264 -8.22 9.55 1.06
C ILE A 264 -9.32 9.87 0.06
N LEU A 265 -9.51 11.16 -0.30
CA LEU A 265 -10.53 11.56 -1.27
C LEU A 265 -10.25 10.98 -2.65
N ARG A 266 -9.00 11.03 -3.09
CA ARG A 266 -8.59 10.56 -4.41
C ARG A 266 -8.71 9.04 -4.55
N ALA A 267 -8.34 8.28 -3.50
CA ALA A 267 -8.34 6.82 -3.56
C ALA A 267 -9.69 6.20 -3.20
N PHE A 268 -10.44 6.79 -2.26
CA PHE A 268 -11.62 6.17 -1.66
C PHE A 268 -12.91 6.97 -1.85
N GLY A 269 -12.81 8.16 -2.45
CA GLY A 269 -13.94 9.07 -2.65
C GLY A 269 -14.46 9.69 -1.35
N TYR A 270 -15.59 10.39 -1.47
CA TYR A 270 -16.29 10.94 -0.31
C TYR A 270 -17.06 9.84 0.43
N THR A 271 -16.77 9.66 1.70
CA THR A 271 -17.40 8.63 2.54
C THR A 271 -17.49 9.08 4.00
N THR A 272 -18.50 8.59 4.70
CA THR A 272 -18.65 8.74 6.16
C THR A 272 -18.04 7.57 6.93
N LEU A 273 -17.59 6.52 6.23
CA LEU A 273 -16.89 5.37 6.79
C LEU A 273 -15.53 5.22 6.14
N PHE A 274 -14.48 5.39 6.90
CA PHE A 274 -13.11 5.22 6.41
C PHE A 274 -12.78 3.75 6.13
N GLN A 275 -13.32 2.84 6.94
CA GLN A 275 -13.05 1.40 6.90
C GLN A 275 -11.54 1.11 6.98
N PRO A 276 -10.87 1.46 8.10
CA PRO A 276 -9.41 1.48 8.19
C PRO A 276 -8.76 0.13 7.85
N LYS A 277 -9.42 -0.98 8.17
CA LYS A 277 -8.92 -2.34 7.96
C LYS A 277 -9.30 -2.94 6.59
N LYS A 278 -10.08 -2.23 5.77
CA LYS A 278 -10.43 -2.69 4.42
C LYS A 278 -9.18 -2.79 3.55
N ALA A 279 -9.08 -3.90 2.82
CA ALA A 279 -8.02 -4.08 1.82
C ALA A 279 -8.14 -3.05 0.70
N VAL A 280 -7.00 -2.53 0.26
CA VAL A 280 -6.87 -1.55 -0.83
C VAL A 280 -6.66 -2.30 -2.14
N THR A 281 -7.35 -1.87 -3.20
CA THR A 281 -7.12 -2.39 -4.54
C THR A 281 -5.92 -1.73 -5.21
N GLN A 282 -5.38 -2.35 -6.27
CA GLN A 282 -4.29 -1.76 -7.05
C GLN A 282 -4.70 -0.42 -7.67
N ALA A 283 -5.97 -0.27 -8.10
CA ALA A 283 -6.50 1.00 -8.61
C ALA A 283 -6.51 2.10 -7.53
N GLU A 284 -7.00 1.80 -6.33
CA GLU A 284 -7.01 2.75 -5.21
C GLU A 284 -5.58 3.14 -4.81
N ALA A 285 -4.64 2.19 -4.79
CA ALA A 285 -3.22 2.44 -4.51
C ALA A 285 -2.58 3.36 -5.56
N ALA A 286 -2.78 3.08 -6.85
CA ALA A 286 -2.28 3.91 -7.94
C ALA A 286 -2.85 5.33 -7.87
N ALA A 287 -4.15 5.48 -7.59
CA ALA A 287 -4.78 6.79 -7.40
C ALA A 287 -4.17 7.56 -6.22
N ALA A 288 -3.88 6.90 -5.09
CA ALA A 288 -3.20 7.55 -3.98
C ALA A 288 -1.79 8.03 -4.36
N LEU A 289 -1.07 7.26 -5.16
CA LEU A 289 0.30 7.59 -5.59
C LEU A 289 0.37 8.56 -6.78
N TRP A 290 -0.77 8.96 -7.36
CA TRP A 290 -0.85 9.87 -8.50
C TRP A 290 -0.30 11.28 -8.22
N ARG A 291 -0.21 11.68 -6.95
CA ARG A 291 0.31 13.00 -6.54
C ARG A 291 1.21 12.86 -5.32
N PHE A 292 2.26 13.66 -5.24
CA PHE A 292 3.13 13.81 -4.09
C PHE A 292 3.28 15.27 -3.69
N GLY A 293 3.35 15.51 -2.38
CA GLY A 293 3.57 16.83 -1.80
C GLY A 293 2.31 17.47 -1.23
N SER A 294 2.50 18.66 -0.62
CA SER A 294 1.44 19.44 0.03
C SER A 294 0.43 19.99 -0.96
N GLN A 295 -0.61 20.66 -0.46
CA GLN A 295 -1.61 21.32 -1.28
C GLN A 295 -0.99 22.35 -2.24
N THR A 296 0.01 23.11 -1.76
CA THR A 296 0.63 24.22 -2.50
C THR A 296 1.85 23.82 -3.32
N GLU A 297 2.61 22.80 -2.87
CA GLU A 297 3.88 22.42 -3.48
C GLU A 297 3.86 21.00 -4.06
N GLY A 298 2.69 20.42 -4.17
CA GLY A 298 2.57 19.04 -4.68
C GLY A 298 2.70 18.98 -6.20
N ILE A 299 3.16 17.83 -6.68
CA ILE A 299 3.31 17.51 -8.10
C ILE A 299 2.38 16.34 -8.42
N SER A 300 1.56 16.47 -9.47
CA SER A 300 0.74 15.37 -9.98
C SER A 300 1.44 14.58 -11.08
N ALA A 301 0.98 13.36 -11.34
CA ALA A 301 1.45 12.54 -12.46
C ALA A 301 1.25 13.27 -13.80
N GLN A 302 0.12 13.97 -13.96
CA GLN A 302 -0.16 14.75 -15.15
C GLN A 302 0.85 15.89 -15.37
N GLU A 303 1.30 16.56 -14.31
CA GLU A 303 2.33 17.60 -14.41
C GLU A 303 3.69 16.99 -14.71
N LEU A 304 3.99 15.81 -14.16
CA LEU A 304 5.24 15.11 -14.42
C LEU A 304 5.33 14.61 -15.87
N LEU A 305 4.23 14.17 -16.48
CA LEU A 305 4.16 13.75 -17.89
C LEU A 305 4.36 14.90 -18.88
N LYS A 306 4.19 16.16 -18.45
CA LYS A 306 4.38 17.35 -19.31
C LYS A 306 5.82 17.91 -19.27
N ARG A 307 6.67 17.39 -18.39
CA ARG A 307 8.08 17.77 -18.25
C ARG A 307 8.96 16.99 -19.21
#